data_db1ffbeb8e8ec583702626cc6b4e87bb
#
_entry.id   db1ffbeb8e8ec583702626cc6b4e87bb
#
_cell.length_a   1.000
_cell.length_b   1.000
_cell.length_c   1.000
_cell.angle_alpha   90.00
_cell.angle_beta   90.00
_cell.angle_gamma   90.00
#
_symmetry.space_group_name_H-M   'P 1'
#
loop_
_entity.id
_entity.type
_entity.pdbx_description
1 polymer ?
#
loop_
_entity_poly.entity_id
_entity_poly.type
_entity_poly.pdbx_seq_one_letter_code
_entity_poly.pdbx_strand_id
1 'polypeptide(L)'
;MRDWVVGGALILSDEGLLLVRNRRQNGTHDWTPPGGVIDAGESVVDGLTREVLEETGLLVTEWRGPVYEVRCTAPDLGWRLRVEAHLALAYEGELRIDDPDGIVVDVRFVDVGECAELVAGAHPWVCEPLGEWLRERWTDGAPRPYGFHVTGREPGEMVVTRAEP
;
A
#
# COMPACT_ATOMS: atom_id res chain seq x y z
N MET A 1 20.47 -10.26 2.68
CA MET A 1 19.02 -10.02 2.87
C MET A 1 18.75 -8.54 2.71
N ARG A 2 17.95 -8.17 1.75
CA ARG A 2 17.60 -6.78 1.50
C ARG A 2 16.36 -6.39 2.29
N ASP A 3 16.41 -5.26 2.98
CA ASP A 3 15.29 -4.74 3.76
C ASP A 3 14.61 -3.59 3.00
N TRP A 4 13.29 -3.67 2.90
CA TRP A 4 12.45 -2.65 2.32
C TRP A 4 11.48 -2.08 3.34
N VAL A 5 11.32 -0.77 3.32
CA VAL A 5 10.25 -0.09 4.06
C VAL A 5 9.33 0.56 3.04
N VAL A 6 8.03 0.29 3.17
CA VAL A 6 7.00 0.80 2.28
C VAL A 6 5.92 1.49 3.10
N GLY A 7 5.46 2.63 2.63
CA GLY A 7 4.29 3.31 3.15
C GLY A 7 3.07 3.05 2.27
N GLY A 8 1.92 2.82 2.88
CA GLY A 8 0.63 2.73 2.20
C GLY A 8 -0.35 3.76 2.76
N ALA A 9 -1.07 4.45 1.87
CA ALA A 9 -1.98 5.51 2.23
C ALA A 9 -3.45 5.07 2.16
N LEU A 10 -4.17 5.25 3.25
CA LEU A 10 -5.62 5.07 3.31
C LEU A 10 -6.28 6.45 3.19
N ILE A 11 -6.82 6.76 2.02
CA ILE A 11 -7.41 8.06 1.71
C ILE A 11 -8.87 7.85 1.31
N LEU A 12 -9.78 8.37 2.12
CA LEU A 12 -11.21 8.24 1.93
C LEU A 12 -11.83 9.56 1.48
N SER A 13 -12.84 9.46 0.64
CA SER A 13 -13.77 10.54 0.28
C SER A 13 -15.21 10.00 0.33
N ASP A 14 -16.18 10.84 0.02
CA ASP A 14 -17.58 10.44 -0.13
C ASP A 14 -17.78 9.40 -1.25
N GLU A 15 -16.86 9.35 -2.21
CA GLU A 15 -16.90 8.39 -3.33
C GLU A 15 -16.25 7.04 -3.01
N GLY A 16 -15.48 6.95 -1.93
CA GLY A 16 -14.85 5.71 -1.49
C GLY A 16 -13.38 5.83 -1.13
N LEU A 17 -12.61 4.77 -1.37
CA LEU A 17 -11.18 4.68 -1.10
C LEU A 17 -10.37 4.99 -2.36
N LEU A 18 -9.32 5.79 -2.20
CA LEU A 18 -8.39 6.09 -3.28
C LEU A 18 -7.54 4.86 -3.60
N LEU A 19 -7.60 4.42 -4.86
CA LEU A 19 -6.76 3.36 -5.39
C LEU A 19 -5.99 3.87 -6.62
N VAL A 20 -4.82 3.31 -6.82
CA VAL A 20 -3.99 3.51 -8.01
C VAL A 20 -3.87 2.20 -8.77
N ARG A 21 -3.87 2.29 -10.10
CA ARG A 21 -3.61 1.17 -10.98
C ARG A 21 -2.14 1.19 -11.36
N ASN A 22 -1.46 0.10 -11.03
CA ASN A 22 -0.04 -0.07 -11.29
C ASN A 22 0.20 -0.95 -12.51
N ARG A 23 1.14 -0.56 -13.36
CA ARG A 23 1.66 -1.42 -14.43
C ARG A 23 2.95 -2.06 -13.94
N ARG A 24 2.99 -3.39 -13.92
CA ARG A 24 4.14 -4.17 -13.50
C ARG A 24 5.08 -4.45 -14.67
N GLN A 25 6.33 -4.82 -14.36
CA GLN A 25 7.36 -5.09 -15.37
C GLN A 25 6.97 -6.19 -16.36
N ASN A 26 6.18 -7.16 -15.93
CA ASN A 26 5.66 -8.24 -16.78
C ASN A 26 4.45 -7.83 -17.64
N GLY A 27 4.05 -6.56 -17.62
CA GLY A 27 2.92 -6.02 -18.36
C GLY A 27 1.55 -6.21 -17.70
N THR A 28 1.48 -6.89 -16.55
CA THR A 28 0.24 -7.02 -15.78
C THR A 28 -0.07 -5.75 -15.02
N HIS A 29 -1.35 -5.58 -14.65
CA HIS A 29 -1.83 -4.45 -13.86
C HIS A 29 -2.45 -4.95 -12.56
N ASP A 30 -2.31 -4.18 -11.51
CA ASP A 30 -3.01 -4.37 -10.26
C ASP A 30 -3.45 -3.04 -9.65
N TRP A 31 -4.41 -3.10 -8.74
CA TRP A 31 -4.90 -1.96 -7.99
C TRP A 31 -4.46 -2.07 -6.53
N THR A 32 -3.92 -0.97 -6.00
CA THR A 32 -3.48 -0.87 -4.62
C THR A 32 -3.80 0.52 -4.06
N PRO A 33 -3.83 0.69 -2.73
CA PRO A 33 -3.71 2.02 -2.16
C PRO A 33 -2.43 2.71 -2.67
N PRO A 34 -2.42 4.04 -2.80
CA PRO A 34 -1.20 4.74 -3.17
C PRO A 34 -0.13 4.60 -2.09
N GLY A 35 1.13 4.64 -2.50
CA GLY A 35 2.27 4.51 -1.62
C GLY A 35 3.50 4.03 -2.37
N GLY A 36 4.55 3.75 -1.62
CA GLY A 36 5.80 3.30 -2.23
C GLY A 36 6.92 3.10 -1.23
N VAL A 37 8.10 2.86 -1.78
CA VAL A 37 9.32 2.67 -1.00
C VAL A 37 9.73 3.98 -0.35
N ILE A 38 10.04 3.89 0.93
CA ILE A 38 10.56 5.00 1.73
C ILE A 38 12.07 5.04 1.55
N ASP A 39 12.59 6.17 1.10
CA ASP A 39 14.01 6.35 0.86
C ASP A 39 14.80 6.42 2.17
N ALA A 40 16.06 6.05 2.11
CA ALA A 40 16.96 6.15 3.26
C ALA A 40 17.03 7.62 3.73
N GLY A 41 16.82 7.83 5.03
CA GLY A 41 16.83 9.15 5.64
C GLY A 41 15.48 9.89 5.67
N GLU A 42 14.46 9.37 4.97
CA GLU A 42 13.09 9.86 5.12
C GLU A 42 12.39 9.19 6.32
N SER A 43 11.51 9.94 6.99
CA SER A 43 10.49 9.29 7.82
C SER A 43 9.45 8.60 6.94
N VAL A 44 8.74 7.62 7.48
CA VAL A 44 7.67 6.95 6.71
C VAL A 44 6.61 7.96 6.26
N VAL A 45 6.21 8.86 7.13
CA VAL A 45 5.19 9.89 6.82
C VAL A 45 5.66 10.85 5.74
N ASP A 46 6.91 11.30 5.78
CA ASP A 46 7.45 12.21 4.76
C ASP A 46 7.57 11.52 3.40
N GLY A 47 8.09 10.30 3.38
CA GLY A 47 8.17 9.50 2.16
C GLY A 47 6.80 9.17 1.59
N LEU A 48 5.85 8.81 2.44
CA LEU A 48 4.47 8.52 2.01
C LEU A 48 3.77 9.78 1.46
N THR A 49 3.99 10.93 2.08
CA THR A 49 3.46 12.20 1.58
C THR A 49 3.98 12.51 0.17
N ARG A 50 5.27 12.28 -0.05
CA ARG A 50 5.91 12.43 -1.36
C ARG A 50 5.33 11.45 -2.39
N GLU A 51 5.24 10.16 -2.06
CA GLU A 51 4.71 9.13 -2.96
C GLU A 51 3.25 9.42 -3.36
N VAL A 52 2.41 9.79 -2.40
CA VAL A 52 1.00 10.11 -2.68
C VAL A 52 0.89 11.30 -3.62
N LEU A 53 1.68 12.35 -3.41
CA LEU A 53 1.68 13.52 -4.30
C LEU A 53 2.12 13.15 -5.73
N GLU A 54 3.18 12.38 -5.87
CA GLU A 54 3.68 11.91 -7.17
C GLU A 54 2.67 11.04 -7.91
N GLU A 55 2.04 10.10 -7.21
CA GLU A 55 1.14 9.12 -7.83
C GLU A 55 -0.28 9.64 -8.06
N THR A 56 -0.76 10.56 -7.24
CA THR A 56 -2.19 10.95 -7.22
C THR A 56 -2.46 12.43 -7.43
N GLY A 57 -1.48 13.30 -7.21
CA GLY A 57 -1.65 14.75 -7.22
C GLY A 57 -2.20 15.32 -5.89
N LEU A 58 -2.50 14.47 -4.91
CA LEU A 58 -3.01 14.92 -3.61
C LEU A 58 -1.87 15.18 -2.62
N LEU A 59 -1.95 16.30 -1.93
CA LEU A 59 -1.08 16.63 -0.81
C LEU A 59 -1.79 16.32 0.50
N VAL A 60 -1.37 15.27 1.18
CA VAL A 60 -1.89 14.95 2.50
C VAL A 60 -1.22 15.84 3.54
N THR A 61 -2.02 16.55 4.29
CA THR A 61 -1.57 17.55 5.27
C THR A 61 -1.63 17.06 6.71
N GLU A 62 -2.39 16.03 6.97
CA GLU A 62 -2.52 15.42 8.30
C GLU A 62 -2.70 13.91 8.19
N TRP A 63 -1.89 13.16 8.93
CA TRP A 63 -1.90 11.71 8.99
C TRP A 63 -2.24 11.20 10.39
N ARG A 64 -2.85 10.03 10.44
CA ARG A 64 -2.99 9.22 11.65
C ARG A 64 -2.48 7.81 11.37
N GLY A 65 -1.61 7.31 12.21
CA GLY A 65 -1.11 5.94 12.06
C GLY A 65 0.27 5.71 12.66
N PRO A 66 0.83 4.54 12.31
CA PRO A 66 0.23 3.53 11.44
C PRO A 66 -1.01 2.88 12.06
N VAL A 67 -2.01 2.57 11.22
CA VAL A 67 -3.22 1.85 11.67
C VAL A 67 -3.02 0.33 11.57
N TYR A 68 -2.20 -0.12 10.65
CA TYR A 68 -1.68 -1.49 10.65
C TYR A 68 -0.24 -1.51 10.11
N GLU A 69 0.47 -2.58 10.48
CA GLU A 69 1.82 -2.86 10.02
C GLU A 69 1.89 -4.28 9.47
N VAL A 70 2.56 -4.43 8.35
CA VAL A 70 2.78 -5.72 7.70
C VAL A 70 4.27 -6.05 7.71
N ARG A 71 4.60 -7.28 8.08
CA ARG A 71 5.94 -7.83 7.93
C ARG A 71 5.89 -9.02 6.99
N CYS A 72 6.72 -8.99 5.99
CA CYS A 72 6.80 -10.04 4.99
C CYS A 72 8.25 -10.48 4.82
N THR A 73 8.49 -11.78 4.87
CA THR A 73 9.83 -12.35 4.68
C THR A 73 9.84 -13.29 3.48
N ALA A 74 10.83 -13.11 2.62
CA ALA A 74 11.05 -13.94 1.42
C ALA A 74 12.52 -14.42 1.38
N PRO A 75 12.88 -15.42 2.21
CA PRO A 75 14.27 -15.85 2.34
C PRO A 75 14.85 -16.40 1.05
N ASP A 76 14.06 -17.12 0.26
CA ASP A 76 14.49 -17.69 -1.02
C ASP A 76 14.81 -16.60 -2.07
N LEU A 77 14.18 -15.45 -1.95
CA LEU A 77 14.37 -14.27 -2.81
C LEU A 77 15.31 -13.23 -2.20
N GLY A 78 15.74 -13.44 -0.96
CA GLY A 78 16.73 -12.61 -0.28
C GLY A 78 16.22 -11.24 0.18
N TRP A 79 14.92 -11.08 0.51
CA TRP A 79 14.39 -9.81 0.98
C TRP A 79 13.41 -9.94 2.16
N ARG A 80 13.28 -8.84 2.89
CA ARG A 80 12.26 -8.60 3.90
C ARG A 80 11.56 -7.28 3.61
N LEU A 81 10.28 -7.21 3.90
CA LEU A 81 9.45 -6.04 3.67
C LEU A 81 8.71 -5.67 4.95
N ARG A 82 8.72 -4.40 5.28
CA ARG A 82 7.88 -3.80 6.31
C ARG A 82 6.99 -2.74 5.67
N VAL A 83 5.68 -2.86 5.84
CA VAL A 83 4.71 -1.89 5.34
C VAL A 83 4.02 -1.23 6.52
N GLU A 84 3.92 0.08 6.51
CA GLU A 84 3.08 0.84 7.42
C GLU A 84 1.93 1.50 6.65
N ALA A 85 0.69 1.24 7.08
CA ALA A 85 -0.48 1.90 6.51
C ALA A 85 -0.92 3.06 7.41
N HIS A 86 -1.02 4.25 6.82
CA HIS A 86 -1.41 5.47 7.51
C HIS A 86 -2.72 6.02 6.92
N LEU A 87 -3.58 6.52 7.79
CA LEU A 87 -4.85 7.15 7.43
C LEU A 87 -4.65 8.65 7.18
N ALA A 88 -5.05 9.12 6.00
CA ALA A 88 -5.08 10.55 5.71
C ALA A 88 -6.31 11.19 6.38
N LEU A 89 -6.08 12.14 7.28
CA LEU A 89 -7.14 12.89 7.96
C LEU A 89 -7.50 14.17 7.20
N ALA A 90 -6.56 14.75 6.48
CA ALA A 90 -6.76 15.94 5.68
C ALA A 90 -5.85 15.92 4.46
N TYR A 91 -6.37 16.34 3.34
CA TYR A 91 -5.62 16.45 2.09
C TYR A 91 -6.23 17.54 1.21
N GLU A 92 -5.44 18.01 0.26
CA GLU A 92 -5.82 19.02 -0.72
C GLU A 92 -5.27 18.68 -2.11
N GLY A 93 -5.73 19.38 -3.12
CA GLY A 93 -5.31 19.17 -4.50
C GLY A 93 -6.35 18.42 -5.33
N GLU A 94 -5.97 18.11 -6.56
CA GLU A 94 -6.81 17.40 -7.52
C GLU A 94 -6.10 16.15 -8.00
N LEU A 95 -6.86 15.10 -8.34
CA LEU A 95 -6.31 13.87 -8.88
C LEU A 95 -5.57 14.15 -10.20
N ARG A 96 -4.29 13.82 -10.22
CA ARG A 96 -3.41 13.96 -11.36
C ARG A 96 -2.30 12.93 -11.26
N ILE A 97 -2.00 12.26 -12.37
CA ILE A 97 -0.88 11.34 -12.45
C ILE A 97 0.34 12.11 -12.94
N ASP A 98 1.38 12.15 -12.11
CA ASP A 98 2.69 12.72 -12.43
C ASP A 98 3.78 11.84 -11.78
N ASP A 99 3.66 10.54 -12.05
CA ASP A 99 4.56 9.53 -11.46
C ASP A 99 5.87 9.49 -12.27
N PRO A 100 7.00 9.93 -11.66
CA PRO A 100 8.30 9.92 -12.33
C PRO A 100 8.78 8.50 -12.68
N ASP A 101 8.32 7.49 -11.95
CA ASP A 101 8.66 6.08 -12.20
C ASP A 101 7.81 5.46 -13.31
N GLY A 102 6.72 6.10 -13.71
CA GLY A 102 5.83 5.64 -14.78
C GLY A 102 5.08 4.34 -14.47
N ILE A 103 4.95 3.99 -13.20
CA ILE A 103 4.28 2.76 -12.74
C ILE A 103 2.77 2.97 -12.65
N VAL A 104 2.34 4.07 -12.08
CA VAL A 104 0.92 4.40 -11.93
C VAL A 104 0.34 4.88 -13.25
N VAL A 105 -0.70 4.20 -13.73
CA VAL A 105 -1.38 4.49 -15.00
C VAL A 105 -2.81 4.95 -14.86
N ASP A 106 -3.41 4.84 -13.68
CA ASP A 106 -4.74 5.33 -13.35
C ASP A 106 -4.85 5.60 -11.85
N VAL A 107 -5.72 6.52 -11.48
CA VAL A 107 -6.01 6.87 -10.08
C VAL A 107 -7.49 7.24 -9.96
N ARG A 108 -8.18 6.67 -8.96
CA ARG A 108 -9.58 7.01 -8.71
C ARG A 108 -10.02 6.62 -7.29
N PHE A 109 -11.05 7.31 -6.81
CA PHE A 109 -11.81 6.86 -5.65
C PHE A 109 -12.76 5.73 -6.09
N VAL A 110 -12.72 4.63 -5.35
CA VAL A 110 -13.47 3.41 -5.64
C VAL A 110 -14.44 3.17 -4.50
N ASP A 111 -15.71 2.91 -4.84
CA ASP A 111 -16.71 2.53 -3.83
C ASP A 111 -16.15 1.40 -2.95
N VAL A 112 -16.34 1.54 -1.65
CA VAL A 112 -15.78 0.60 -0.67
C VAL A 112 -16.22 -0.84 -0.93
N GLY A 113 -17.46 -1.04 -1.38
CA GLY A 113 -17.98 -2.36 -1.73
C GLY A 113 -17.29 -2.99 -2.95
N GLU A 114 -16.69 -2.20 -3.81
CA GLU A 114 -15.98 -2.64 -5.02
C GLU A 114 -14.47 -2.83 -4.80
N CYS A 115 -13.92 -2.27 -3.72
CA CYS A 115 -12.48 -2.32 -3.46
C CYS A 115 -11.93 -3.74 -3.39
N ALA A 116 -12.62 -4.65 -2.72
CA ALA A 116 -12.15 -6.02 -2.52
C ALA A 116 -11.91 -6.75 -3.84
N GLU A 117 -12.78 -6.55 -4.82
CA GLU A 117 -12.65 -7.16 -6.15
C GLU A 117 -11.47 -6.55 -6.92
N LEU A 118 -11.32 -5.22 -6.89
CA LEU A 118 -10.24 -4.55 -7.59
C LEU A 118 -8.86 -4.90 -7.02
N VAL A 119 -8.71 -4.95 -5.69
CA VAL A 119 -7.42 -5.25 -5.05
C VAL A 119 -7.10 -6.74 -4.98
N ALA A 120 -8.02 -7.61 -5.36
CA ALA A 120 -7.82 -9.06 -5.32
C ALA A 120 -6.64 -9.56 -6.17
N GLY A 121 -6.24 -8.80 -7.19
CA GLY A 121 -5.06 -9.09 -8.01
C GLY A 121 -3.72 -8.66 -7.37
N ALA A 122 -3.76 -7.89 -6.29
CA ALA A 122 -2.57 -7.51 -5.54
C ALA A 122 -2.10 -8.66 -4.61
N HIS A 123 -0.89 -8.53 -4.10
CA HIS A 123 -0.36 -9.54 -3.17
C HIS A 123 -1.21 -9.66 -1.89
N PRO A 124 -1.28 -10.86 -1.27
CA PRO A 124 -2.01 -11.08 -0.03
C PRO A 124 -1.64 -10.10 1.09
N TRP A 125 -0.37 -9.72 1.19
CA TRP A 125 0.07 -8.73 2.19
C TRP A 125 -0.44 -7.31 1.94
N VAL A 126 -1.01 -7.03 0.77
CA VAL A 126 -1.72 -5.79 0.44
C VAL A 126 -3.22 -5.94 0.68
N CYS A 127 -3.84 -6.94 0.02
CA CYS A 127 -5.29 -7.05 -0.03
C CYS A 127 -5.93 -7.56 1.28
N GLU A 128 -5.28 -8.45 2.02
CA GLU A 128 -5.86 -9.01 3.25
C GLU A 128 -5.95 -7.98 4.39
N PRO A 129 -4.87 -7.28 4.78
CA PRO A 129 -4.96 -6.24 5.80
C PRO A 129 -5.90 -5.09 5.42
N LEU A 130 -5.86 -4.68 4.16
CA LEU A 130 -6.76 -3.65 3.64
C LEU A 130 -8.23 -4.07 3.75
N GLY A 131 -8.55 -5.30 3.38
CA GLY A 131 -9.90 -5.84 3.47
C GLY A 131 -10.43 -5.86 4.90
N GLU A 132 -9.61 -6.25 5.86
CA GLU A 132 -9.99 -6.21 7.28
C GLU A 132 -10.21 -4.75 7.75
N TRP A 133 -9.30 -3.85 7.42
CA TRP A 133 -9.46 -2.45 7.78
C TRP A 133 -10.71 -1.82 7.19
N LEU A 134 -11.02 -2.11 5.95
CA LEU A 134 -12.25 -1.60 5.30
C LEU A 134 -13.53 -2.09 5.98
N ARG A 135 -13.52 -3.26 6.59
CA ARG A 135 -14.68 -3.79 7.34
C ARG A 135 -14.81 -3.19 8.73
N GLU A 136 -13.69 -3.00 9.43
CA GLU A 136 -13.72 -2.65 10.86
C GLU A 136 -13.38 -1.18 11.14
N ARG A 137 -12.61 -0.52 10.25
CA ARG A 137 -12.31 0.92 10.31
C ARG A 137 -11.70 1.40 11.63
N TRP A 138 -10.81 0.62 12.25
CA TRP A 138 -10.11 1.09 13.45
C TRP A 138 -9.18 2.27 13.12
N THR A 139 -9.08 3.22 14.03
CA THR A 139 -8.24 4.41 13.89
C THR A 139 -7.34 4.65 15.10
N ASP A 140 -7.64 4.02 16.21
CA ASP A 140 -6.98 4.25 17.50
C ASP A 140 -6.26 3.00 17.98
N GLY A 141 -5.32 3.22 18.91
CA GLY A 141 -4.54 2.16 19.54
C GLY A 141 -3.25 1.84 18.80
N ALA A 142 -2.62 0.75 19.21
CA ALA A 142 -1.43 0.25 18.54
C ALA A 142 -1.78 -0.26 17.14
N PRO A 143 -0.85 -0.16 16.17
CA PRO A 143 -1.09 -0.70 14.85
C PRO A 143 -1.37 -2.20 14.90
N ARG A 144 -2.37 -2.65 14.13
CA ARG A 144 -2.68 -4.09 14.05
C ARG A 144 -1.58 -4.79 13.25
N PRO A 145 -0.92 -5.82 13.79
CA PRO A 145 0.19 -6.48 13.14
C PRO A 145 -0.27 -7.60 12.19
N TYR A 146 0.43 -7.74 11.07
CA TYR A 146 0.24 -8.81 10.09
C TYR A 146 1.59 -9.40 9.70
N GLY A 147 1.66 -10.72 9.60
CA GLY A 147 2.84 -11.43 9.14
C GLY A 147 2.56 -12.29 7.91
N PHE A 148 3.53 -12.31 7.00
CA PHE A 148 3.49 -13.15 5.81
C PHE A 148 4.85 -13.77 5.55
N HIS A 149 4.82 -14.98 5.02
CA HIS A 149 6.00 -15.70 4.57
C HIS A 149 5.86 -16.03 3.09
N VAL A 150 6.89 -15.74 2.31
CA VAL A 150 6.94 -15.99 0.88
C VAL A 150 7.98 -17.06 0.61
N THR A 151 7.57 -18.11 -0.08
CA THR A 151 8.46 -19.16 -0.60
C THR A 151 8.48 -19.12 -2.11
N GLY A 152 9.52 -19.67 -2.73
CA GLY A 152 9.74 -19.67 -4.17
C GLY A 152 10.97 -18.89 -4.56
N ARG A 153 11.66 -19.36 -5.59
CA ARG A 153 12.94 -18.77 -6.04
C ARG A 153 12.80 -17.79 -7.18
N GLU A 154 11.64 -17.79 -7.82
CA GLU A 154 11.32 -16.89 -8.93
C GLU A 154 10.00 -16.16 -8.64
N PRO A 155 9.83 -14.92 -9.11
CA PRO A 155 8.61 -14.15 -8.88
C PRO A 155 7.31 -14.86 -9.31
N GLY A 156 7.34 -15.64 -10.38
CA GLY A 156 6.18 -16.40 -10.88
C GLY A 156 5.85 -17.66 -10.08
N GLU A 157 6.73 -18.07 -9.16
CA GLU A 157 6.57 -19.25 -8.32
C GLU A 157 6.29 -18.92 -6.86
N MET A 158 6.09 -17.64 -6.56
CA MET A 158 5.87 -17.20 -5.18
C MET A 158 4.58 -17.77 -4.60
N VAL A 159 4.72 -18.39 -3.43
CA VAL A 159 3.60 -18.79 -2.57
C VAL A 159 3.64 -17.97 -1.31
N VAL A 160 2.56 -17.25 -1.05
CA VAL A 160 2.43 -16.36 0.12
C VAL A 160 1.52 -17.02 1.14
N THR A 161 2.00 -17.14 2.36
CA THR A 161 1.23 -17.70 3.48
C THR A 161 1.22 -16.74 4.67
N ARG A 162 0.13 -16.75 5.44
CA ARG A 162 0.09 -16.05 6.73
C ARG A 162 1.15 -16.62 7.67
N ALA A 163 1.80 -15.75 8.43
CA ALA A 163 2.77 -16.09 9.45
C ALA A 163 2.50 -15.25 10.71
N GLU A 164 3.14 -15.59 11.80
CA GLU A 164 3.14 -14.72 12.97
C GLU A 164 3.84 -13.40 12.62
N PRO A 165 3.28 -12.24 13.06
CA PRO A 165 3.86 -10.93 12.78
C PRO A 165 5.17 -10.65 13.48
#